data_9baef80ca1bdc1a31c240a68217763a5
#
_entry.id   9baef80ca1bdc1a31c240a68217763a5
#
_cell.length_a   1.000
_cell.length_b   1.000
_cell.length_c   1.000
_cell.angle_alpha   90.00
_cell.angle_beta   90.00
_cell.angle_gamma   90.00
#
_symmetry.space_group_name_H-M   'P 1'
#
loop_
_entity.id
_entity.type
_entity.pdbx_description
1 polymer ?
#
loop_
_entity_poly.entity_id
_entity_poly.type
_entity_poly.pdbx_seq_one_letter_code
_entity_poly.pdbx_strand_id
1 'polypeptide(L)'
;MPGPNGPQAAASAALIGRRHRDLLDRLPLMVIVEIDGLGICGFCHASPRRDDEMLLVDSPPGRWDAALSGLGADVETVVCGHTHMQFDRIAAGRRVVNPGSVGMPYGPPGAHWALRGPGIWLRRTGYDTAAAAEVIAASRYPGGAEWAREYVLHHYSDTEALAAFTEIARQQEGPAR
;
A
#
# COMPACT_ATOMS: atom_id res chain seq x y z
N MET A 1 1.90 8.57 10.33
CA MET A 1 2.30 8.88 8.94
C MET A 1 2.30 10.38 8.72
N PRO A 2 3.34 10.97 8.13
CA PRO A 2 3.30 12.37 7.74
C PRO A 2 2.17 12.59 6.73
N GLY A 3 1.37 13.65 6.92
CA GLY A 3 0.27 13.97 6.02
C GLY A 3 0.76 14.40 4.63
N PRO A 4 -0.13 14.40 3.62
CA PRO A 4 0.22 14.70 2.22
C PRO A 4 0.82 16.10 2.01
N ASN A 5 0.68 16.99 2.97
CA ASN A 5 1.23 18.35 2.93
C ASN A 5 2.41 18.57 3.91
N GLY A 6 3.01 17.50 4.41
CA GLY A 6 4.13 17.58 5.32
C GLY A 6 5.46 17.97 4.64
N PRO A 7 6.50 18.35 5.43
CA PRO A 7 7.82 18.72 4.89
C PRO A 7 8.46 17.62 4.04
N GLN A 8 8.18 16.36 4.33
CA GLN A 8 8.65 15.21 3.56
C GLN A 8 8.03 15.17 2.15
N ALA A 9 6.72 15.39 2.04
CA ALA A 9 6.03 15.44 0.76
C ALA A 9 6.54 16.63 -0.09
N ALA A 10 6.72 17.79 0.51
CA ALA A 10 7.28 18.97 -0.15
C ALA A 10 8.71 18.71 -0.66
N ALA A 11 9.56 18.04 0.15
CA ALA A 11 10.92 17.69 -0.25
C ALA A 11 10.93 16.68 -1.40
N SER A 12 10.09 15.65 -1.34
CA SER A 12 9.93 14.67 -2.42
C SER A 12 9.48 15.35 -3.70
N ALA A 13 8.49 16.23 -3.65
CA ALA A 13 8.01 17.00 -4.79
C ALA A 13 9.08 17.93 -5.39
N ALA A 14 9.98 18.45 -4.57
CA ALA A 14 11.10 19.28 -5.03
C ALA A 14 12.21 18.47 -5.70
N LEU A 15 12.40 17.21 -5.27
CA LEU A 15 13.45 16.33 -5.79
C LEU A 15 13.07 15.65 -7.11
N ILE A 16 11.79 15.39 -7.35
CA ILE A 16 11.34 14.82 -8.62
C ILE A 16 11.31 15.89 -9.72
N GLY A 17 11.90 15.56 -10.89
CA GLY A 17 11.87 16.45 -12.04
C GLY A 17 10.45 16.63 -12.62
N ARG A 18 10.24 17.74 -13.35
CA ARG A 18 8.96 18.08 -13.97
C ARG A 18 8.34 16.92 -14.75
N ARG A 19 9.15 16.22 -15.56
CA ARG A 19 8.68 15.05 -16.33
C ARG A 19 8.04 13.97 -15.47
N HIS A 20 8.61 13.68 -14.31
CA HIS A 20 8.07 12.69 -13.39
C HIS A 20 6.81 13.18 -12.69
N ARG A 21 6.74 14.46 -12.31
CA ARG A 21 5.50 15.05 -11.77
C ARG A 21 4.36 14.98 -12.78
N ASP A 22 4.63 15.38 -14.03
CA ASP A 22 3.63 15.35 -15.11
C ASP A 22 3.18 13.91 -15.44
N LEU A 23 4.03 12.91 -15.24
CA LEU A 23 3.68 11.50 -15.35
C LEU A 23 2.76 11.07 -14.22
N LEU A 24 3.14 11.34 -12.97
CA LEU A 24 2.40 10.94 -11.78
C LEU A 24 0.99 11.59 -11.74
N ASP A 25 0.90 12.87 -12.14
CA ASP A 25 -0.37 13.61 -12.20
C ASP A 25 -1.41 13.02 -13.17
N ARG A 26 -0.94 12.24 -14.16
CA ARG A 26 -1.80 11.59 -15.17
C ARG A 26 -2.08 10.12 -14.89
N LEU A 27 -1.52 9.56 -13.83
CA LEU A 27 -1.79 8.16 -13.51
C LEU A 27 -3.27 7.97 -13.13
N PRO A 28 -3.94 6.96 -13.69
CA PRO A 28 -5.28 6.62 -13.27
C PRO A 28 -5.28 6.04 -11.86
N LEU A 29 -6.39 6.18 -11.14
CA LEU A 29 -6.56 5.54 -9.82
C LEU A 29 -6.44 4.02 -9.88
N MET A 30 -6.78 3.43 -11.03
CA MET A 30 -6.75 2.00 -11.26
C MET A 30 -6.33 1.65 -12.69
N VAL A 31 -5.57 0.58 -12.82
CA VAL A 31 -5.23 -0.05 -14.11
C VAL A 31 -5.81 -1.45 -14.15
N ILE A 32 -6.46 -1.80 -15.26
CA ILE A 32 -7.00 -3.15 -15.49
C ILE A 32 -6.12 -3.85 -16.52
N VAL A 33 -5.71 -5.07 -16.20
CA VAL A 33 -4.82 -5.90 -17.04
C VAL A 33 -5.35 -7.32 -17.08
N GLU A 34 -5.47 -7.91 -18.26
CA GLU A 34 -5.70 -9.33 -18.41
C GLU A 34 -4.38 -10.09 -18.21
N ILE A 35 -4.41 -11.15 -17.42
CA ILE A 35 -3.22 -11.90 -17.01
C ILE A 35 -3.48 -13.38 -17.20
N ASP A 36 -2.62 -14.04 -17.98
CA ASP A 36 -2.68 -15.46 -18.22
C ASP A 36 -2.77 -16.26 -16.91
N GLY A 37 -3.78 -17.08 -16.79
CA GLY A 37 -4.05 -17.92 -15.62
C GLY A 37 -4.62 -17.20 -14.39
N LEU A 38 -4.89 -15.87 -14.47
CA LEU A 38 -5.51 -15.09 -13.39
C LEU A 38 -6.75 -14.31 -13.86
N GLY A 39 -7.02 -14.26 -15.17
CA GLY A 39 -8.12 -13.46 -15.71
C GLY A 39 -7.89 -11.96 -15.62
N ILE A 40 -8.96 -11.21 -15.50
CA ILE A 40 -8.92 -9.75 -15.46
C ILE A 40 -8.59 -9.29 -14.04
N CYS A 41 -7.46 -8.58 -13.94
CA CYS A 41 -6.91 -8.08 -12.67
C CYS A 41 -6.91 -6.56 -12.65
N GLY A 42 -7.40 -5.97 -11.56
CA GLY A 42 -7.33 -4.54 -11.31
C GLY A 42 -6.21 -4.20 -10.34
N PHE A 43 -5.44 -3.14 -10.63
CA PHE A 43 -4.36 -2.64 -9.80
C PHE A 43 -4.65 -1.21 -9.37
N CYS A 44 -4.60 -0.93 -8.07
CA CYS A 44 -4.78 0.41 -7.51
C CYS A 44 -3.81 0.61 -6.34
N HIS A 45 -3.63 1.87 -5.89
CA HIS A 45 -2.81 2.13 -4.71
C HIS A 45 -3.53 1.67 -3.43
N ALA A 46 -4.71 2.18 -3.14
CA ALA A 46 -5.50 1.80 -1.97
C ALA A 46 -6.82 1.13 -2.38
N SER A 47 -7.68 1.84 -3.11
CA SER A 47 -8.92 1.32 -3.66
C SER A 47 -9.17 1.86 -5.08
N PRO A 48 -10.11 1.28 -5.84
CA PRO A 48 -10.47 1.79 -7.18
C PRO A 48 -10.99 3.22 -7.19
N ARG A 49 -11.52 3.70 -6.06
CA ARG A 49 -12.16 5.01 -5.95
C ARG A 49 -11.32 6.07 -5.24
N ARG A 50 -10.31 5.65 -4.44
CA ARG A 50 -9.46 6.55 -3.65
C ARG A 50 -8.06 5.94 -3.47
N ASP A 51 -7.04 6.78 -3.49
CA ASP A 51 -5.64 6.41 -3.29
C ASP A 51 -5.19 6.41 -1.81
N ASP A 52 -6.06 6.85 -0.89
CA ASP A 52 -5.80 6.96 0.55
C ASP A 52 -6.77 6.14 1.43
N GLU A 53 -7.62 5.30 0.84
CA GLU A 53 -8.62 4.54 1.57
C GLU A 53 -8.01 3.39 2.38
N MET A 54 -8.23 3.38 3.70
CA MET A 54 -7.76 2.31 4.58
C MET A 54 -8.64 1.06 4.46
N LEU A 55 -8.22 0.13 3.60
CA LEU A 55 -8.81 -1.19 3.45
C LEU A 55 -7.89 -2.22 4.10
N LEU A 56 -8.33 -2.77 5.23
CA LEU A 56 -7.56 -3.68 6.06
C LEU A 56 -8.00 -5.12 5.86
N VAL A 57 -7.13 -6.07 6.21
CA VAL A 57 -7.43 -7.50 6.10
C VAL A 57 -8.71 -7.89 6.83
N ASP A 58 -9.06 -7.22 7.92
CA ASP A 58 -10.24 -7.43 8.75
C ASP A 58 -11.36 -6.40 8.52
N SER A 59 -11.23 -5.49 7.56
CA SER A 59 -12.29 -4.53 7.22
C SER A 59 -13.62 -5.25 7.00
N PRO A 60 -14.73 -4.72 7.55
CA PRO A 60 -16.03 -5.37 7.46
C PRO A 60 -16.51 -5.51 6.01
N PRO A 61 -17.34 -6.53 5.70
CA PRO A 61 -17.79 -6.79 4.33
C PRO A 61 -18.35 -5.56 3.61
N GLY A 62 -19.22 -4.79 4.26
CA GLY A 62 -19.83 -3.60 3.68
C GLY A 62 -18.84 -2.52 3.26
N ARG A 63 -17.66 -2.44 3.91
CA ARG A 63 -16.59 -1.53 3.50
C ARG A 63 -15.95 -1.99 2.20
N TRP A 64 -15.71 -3.28 2.06
CA TRP A 64 -15.21 -3.88 0.83
C TRP A 64 -16.22 -3.76 -0.31
N ASP A 65 -17.51 -4.02 -0.04
CA ASP A 65 -18.59 -3.87 -1.03
C ASP A 65 -18.62 -2.44 -1.56
N ALA A 66 -18.56 -1.45 -0.65
CA ALA A 66 -18.57 -0.03 -1.02
C ALA A 66 -17.32 0.37 -1.82
N ALA A 67 -16.13 -0.13 -1.44
CA ALA A 67 -14.88 0.20 -2.10
C ALA A 67 -14.78 -0.38 -3.51
N LEU A 68 -15.35 -1.57 -3.75
CA LEU A 68 -15.24 -2.31 -5.00
C LEU A 68 -16.51 -2.24 -5.88
N SER A 69 -17.54 -1.51 -5.47
CA SER A 69 -18.87 -1.45 -6.12
C SER A 69 -18.85 -0.95 -7.57
N GLY A 70 -17.86 -0.13 -7.93
CA GLY A 70 -17.72 0.44 -9.29
C GLY A 70 -17.00 -0.46 -10.30
N LEU A 71 -16.51 -1.64 -9.87
CA LEU A 71 -15.77 -2.53 -10.75
C LEU A 71 -16.68 -3.40 -11.61
N GLY A 72 -16.31 -3.59 -12.88
CA GLY A 72 -16.95 -4.57 -13.76
C GLY A 72 -16.95 -5.97 -13.16
N ALA A 73 -17.99 -6.75 -13.42
CA ALA A 73 -18.15 -8.11 -12.87
C ALA A 73 -17.04 -9.07 -13.35
N ASP A 74 -16.39 -8.75 -14.43
CA ASP A 74 -15.28 -9.47 -15.06
C ASP A 74 -13.93 -9.29 -14.33
N VAL A 75 -13.79 -8.28 -13.46
CA VAL A 75 -12.57 -8.09 -12.65
C VAL A 75 -12.60 -9.08 -11.49
N GLU A 76 -11.89 -10.18 -11.60
CA GLU A 76 -11.89 -11.26 -10.60
C GLU A 76 -10.91 -11.01 -9.44
N THR A 77 -9.79 -10.34 -9.74
CA THR A 77 -8.72 -10.07 -8.76
C THR A 77 -8.44 -8.58 -8.67
N VAL A 78 -8.31 -8.07 -7.43
CA VAL A 78 -7.87 -6.70 -7.15
C VAL A 78 -6.55 -6.76 -6.37
N VAL A 79 -5.53 -6.09 -6.88
CA VAL A 79 -4.26 -5.92 -6.18
C VAL A 79 -4.17 -4.47 -5.69
N CYS A 80 -4.05 -4.31 -4.40
CA CYS A 80 -3.95 -3.00 -3.75
C CYS A 80 -2.71 -2.94 -2.83
N GLY A 81 -2.37 -1.76 -2.34
CA GLY A 81 -1.25 -1.51 -1.42
C GLY A 81 -1.66 -0.64 -0.24
N HIS A 82 -1.00 0.51 -0.08
CA HIS A 82 -1.28 1.58 0.87
C HIS A 82 -1.07 1.22 2.35
N THR A 83 -1.66 0.11 2.83
CA THR A 83 -1.59 -0.30 4.23
C THR A 83 -0.30 -1.04 4.60
N HIS A 84 0.54 -1.38 3.62
CA HIS A 84 1.82 -2.07 3.80
C HIS A 84 1.75 -3.44 4.50
N MET A 85 0.55 -3.94 4.82
CA MET A 85 0.32 -5.26 5.38
C MET A 85 0.04 -6.28 4.28
N GLN A 86 0.77 -7.38 4.31
CA GLN A 86 0.62 -8.44 3.31
C GLN A 86 -0.61 -9.29 3.61
N PHE A 87 -1.53 -9.41 2.65
CA PHE A 87 -2.68 -10.30 2.77
C PHE A 87 -3.21 -10.77 1.41
N ASP A 88 -3.95 -11.87 1.44
CA ASP A 88 -4.69 -12.46 0.34
C ASP A 88 -6.03 -12.96 0.89
N ARG A 89 -7.14 -12.42 0.41
CA ARG A 89 -8.48 -12.74 0.92
C ARG A 89 -9.55 -12.66 -0.17
N ILE A 90 -10.70 -13.23 0.12
CA ILE A 90 -11.92 -12.99 -0.67
C ILE A 90 -12.72 -11.86 0.02
N ALA A 91 -13.11 -10.86 -0.76
CA ALA A 91 -13.97 -9.77 -0.33
C ALA A 91 -14.82 -9.27 -1.50
N ALA A 92 -16.09 -8.95 -1.27
CA ALA A 92 -17.05 -8.49 -2.29
C ALA A 92 -17.08 -9.43 -3.54
N GLY A 93 -17.00 -10.74 -3.32
CA GLY A 93 -17.01 -11.75 -4.39
C GLY A 93 -15.75 -11.81 -5.25
N ARG A 94 -14.66 -11.13 -4.86
CA ARG A 94 -13.39 -11.03 -5.59
C ARG A 94 -12.22 -11.47 -4.72
N ARG A 95 -11.13 -11.90 -5.35
CA ARG A 95 -9.84 -12.06 -4.67
C ARG A 95 -9.21 -10.69 -4.49
N VAL A 96 -8.84 -10.33 -3.27
CA VAL A 96 -8.14 -9.07 -2.98
C VAL A 96 -6.78 -9.39 -2.36
N VAL A 97 -5.74 -8.83 -2.96
CA VAL A 97 -4.35 -9.10 -2.55
C VAL A 97 -3.64 -7.78 -2.26
N ASN A 98 -3.01 -7.71 -1.10
CA ASN A 98 -2.04 -6.66 -0.79
C ASN A 98 -0.65 -7.32 -0.70
N PRO A 99 0.30 -6.96 -1.55
CA PRO A 99 1.64 -7.54 -1.53
C PRO A 99 2.50 -7.08 -0.34
N GLY A 100 2.01 -6.15 0.47
CA GLY A 100 2.79 -5.51 1.52
C GLY A 100 3.64 -4.35 1.00
N SER A 101 4.77 -4.10 1.63
CA SER A 101 5.69 -3.03 1.27
C SER A 101 7.12 -3.53 1.14
N VAL A 102 7.85 -3.00 0.16
CA VAL A 102 9.29 -3.29 -0.01
C VAL A 102 10.13 -2.53 1.01
N GLY A 103 9.76 -1.28 1.32
CA GLY A 103 10.58 -0.39 2.15
C GLY A 103 10.06 -0.14 3.57
N MET A 104 8.76 -0.34 3.80
CA MET A 104 8.09 -0.12 5.09
C MET A 104 7.08 -1.24 5.40
N PRO A 105 7.48 -2.51 5.42
CA PRO A 105 6.56 -3.59 5.73
C PRO A 105 6.17 -3.58 7.21
N TYR A 106 4.98 -4.08 7.50
CA TYR A 106 4.60 -4.52 8.84
C TYR A 106 4.80 -6.03 8.96
N GLY A 107 4.94 -6.51 10.20
CA GLY A 107 5.27 -7.92 10.48
C GLY A 107 6.76 -8.23 10.28
N PRO A 108 7.12 -9.39 9.73
CA PRO A 108 8.51 -9.80 9.61
C PRO A 108 9.34 -8.84 8.72
N PRO A 109 10.57 -8.46 9.14
CA PRO A 109 11.42 -7.53 8.38
C PRO A 109 11.81 -8.08 7.01
N GLY A 110 11.95 -7.18 6.04
CA GLY A 110 12.36 -7.48 4.66
C GLY A 110 11.45 -6.86 3.63
N ALA A 111 11.80 -6.99 2.36
CA ALA A 111 11.00 -6.51 1.24
C ALA A 111 9.83 -7.47 0.99
N HIS A 112 8.59 -7.02 1.19
CA HIS A 112 7.39 -7.80 0.89
C HIS A 112 6.91 -7.51 -0.53
N TRP A 113 6.60 -8.55 -1.28
CA TRP A 113 6.17 -8.46 -2.67
C TRP A 113 5.31 -9.66 -3.07
N ALA A 114 4.70 -9.62 -4.24
CA ALA A 114 3.94 -10.73 -4.79
C ALA A 114 4.47 -11.12 -6.16
N LEU A 115 4.65 -12.43 -6.37
CA LEU A 115 4.89 -13.01 -7.68
C LEU A 115 3.54 -13.39 -8.30
N ARG A 116 3.35 -13.03 -9.57
CA ARG A 116 2.16 -13.37 -10.36
C ARG A 116 2.46 -14.36 -11.48
N GLY A 117 1.49 -15.25 -11.75
CA GLY A 117 1.37 -16.13 -12.91
C GLY A 117 1.88 -17.57 -12.69
N PRO A 118 1.06 -18.61 -12.92
CA PRO A 118 -0.38 -18.67 -13.10
C PRO A 118 -1.22 -18.52 -11.82
N GLY A 119 -0.64 -18.13 -10.72
CA GLY A 119 -1.25 -17.84 -9.42
C GLY A 119 -0.68 -16.55 -8.82
N ILE A 120 -0.98 -16.31 -7.54
CA ILE A 120 -0.40 -15.21 -6.77
C ILE A 120 0.29 -15.81 -5.56
N TRP A 121 1.57 -15.49 -5.38
CA TRP A 121 2.36 -15.93 -4.24
C TRP A 121 2.94 -14.72 -3.51
N LEU A 122 2.56 -14.55 -2.27
CA LEU A 122 3.16 -13.57 -1.37
C LEU A 122 4.57 -14.02 -1.03
N ARG A 123 5.53 -13.12 -1.14
CA ARG A 123 6.96 -13.36 -0.97
C ARG A 123 7.59 -12.32 -0.07
N ARG A 124 8.73 -12.66 0.50
CA ARG A 124 9.58 -11.78 1.29
C ARG A 124 11.04 -12.03 0.94
N THR A 125 11.78 -10.96 0.69
CA THR A 125 13.23 -10.99 0.48
C THR A 125 13.92 -10.26 1.62
N GLY A 126 14.85 -10.91 2.29
CA GLY A 126 15.70 -10.27 3.30
C GLY A 126 16.70 -9.34 2.63
N TYR A 127 16.98 -8.20 3.27
CA TYR A 127 18.05 -7.29 2.90
C TYR A 127 18.69 -6.67 4.15
N ASP A 128 19.83 -6.04 3.99
CA ASP A 128 20.54 -5.36 5.09
C ASP A 128 19.83 -4.04 5.44
N THR A 129 18.99 -4.11 6.47
CA THR A 129 18.22 -2.94 6.95
C THR A 129 19.12 -1.88 7.58
N ALA A 130 20.25 -2.27 8.18
CA ALA A 130 21.19 -1.30 8.74
C ALA A 130 21.87 -0.48 7.63
N ALA A 131 22.37 -1.14 6.59
CA ALA A 131 22.95 -0.46 5.44
C ALA A 131 21.90 0.42 4.74
N ALA A 132 20.66 -0.03 4.58
CA ALA A 132 19.57 0.78 4.04
C ALA A 132 19.28 2.03 4.88
N ALA A 133 19.26 1.90 6.20
CA ALA A 133 19.06 3.00 7.12
C ALA A 133 20.19 4.05 7.03
N GLU A 134 21.45 3.63 6.90
CA GLU A 134 22.59 4.52 6.70
C GLU A 134 22.46 5.35 5.39
N VAL A 135 22.06 4.71 4.30
CA VAL A 135 21.81 5.39 3.01
C VAL A 135 20.71 6.44 3.13
N ILE A 136 19.62 6.12 3.82
CA ILE A 136 18.51 7.05 4.03
C ILE A 136 18.96 8.21 4.93
N ALA A 137 19.68 7.93 6.02
CA ALA A 137 20.18 8.94 6.95
C ALA A 137 21.14 9.93 6.29
N ALA A 138 21.95 9.45 5.33
CA ALA A 138 22.87 10.27 4.55
C ALA A 138 22.21 10.99 3.36
N SER A 139 20.95 10.73 3.09
CA SER A 139 20.21 11.33 1.97
C SER A 139 19.77 12.77 2.26
N ARG A 140 19.22 13.46 1.25
CA ARG A 140 18.62 14.79 1.39
C ARG A 140 17.18 14.74 1.95
N TYR A 141 16.73 13.56 2.37
CA TYR A 141 15.37 13.42 2.92
C TYR A 141 15.27 14.10 4.29
N PRO A 142 14.34 15.04 4.52
CA PRO A 142 14.22 15.74 5.76
C PRO A 142 13.90 14.80 6.93
N GLY A 143 14.75 14.79 7.97
CA GLY A 143 14.61 13.86 9.09
C GLY A 143 14.95 12.42 8.74
N GLY A 144 15.79 12.19 7.70
CA GLY A 144 16.10 10.85 7.19
C GLY A 144 16.61 9.89 8.27
N ALA A 145 17.42 10.36 9.21
CA ALA A 145 17.93 9.53 10.30
C ALA A 145 16.82 9.05 11.26
N GLU A 146 15.93 9.97 11.67
CA GLU A 146 14.77 9.63 12.50
C GLU A 146 13.82 8.70 11.76
N TRP A 147 13.56 9.02 10.49
CA TRP A 147 12.68 8.21 9.64
C TRP A 147 13.22 6.79 9.47
N ALA A 148 14.53 6.65 9.22
CA ALA A 148 15.15 5.34 9.05
C ALA A 148 15.12 4.52 10.35
N ARG A 149 15.34 5.15 11.50
CA ARG A 149 15.24 4.48 12.80
C ARG A 149 13.83 3.99 13.07
N GLU A 150 12.80 4.80 12.77
CA GLU A 150 11.40 4.52 13.05
C GLU A 150 10.79 3.49 12.09
N TYR A 151 11.13 3.56 10.80
CA TYR A 151 10.41 2.78 9.78
C TYR A 151 11.26 1.71 9.06
N VAL A 152 12.58 1.70 9.27
CA VAL A 152 13.48 0.71 8.66
C VAL A 152 14.11 -0.19 9.70
N LEU A 153 14.55 0.37 10.84
CA LEU A 153 15.21 -0.39 11.91
C LEU A 153 14.21 -0.89 12.96
N HIS A 154 13.16 -0.12 13.24
CA HIS A 154 12.08 -0.58 14.09
C HIS A 154 11.06 -1.37 13.27
N HIS A 155 10.61 -2.49 13.80
CA HIS A 155 9.65 -3.37 13.13
C HIS A 155 8.38 -3.46 13.96
N TYR A 156 7.33 -2.82 13.48
CA TYR A 156 5.99 -2.98 14.05
C TYR A 156 5.39 -4.31 13.59
N SER A 157 4.75 -5.02 14.49
CA SER A 157 3.99 -6.22 14.16
C SER A 157 2.74 -5.90 13.33
N ASP A 158 2.21 -6.90 12.64
CA ASP A 158 0.94 -6.78 11.91
C ASP A 158 -0.21 -6.36 12.85
N THR A 159 -0.22 -6.83 14.09
CA THR A 159 -1.26 -6.53 15.08
C THR A 159 -1.20 -5.09 15.58
N GLU A 160 -0.01 -4.54 15.80
CA GLU A 160 0.18 -3.13 16.16
C GLU A 160 -0.24 -2.21 15.02
N ALA A 161 0.17 -2.53 13.79
CA ALA A 161 -0.23 -1.79 12.61
C ALA A 161 -1.74 -1.85 12.37
N LEU A 162 -2.35 -3.04 12.52
CA LEU A 162 -3.79 -3.22 12.36
C LEU A 162 -4.57 -2.39 13.38
N ALA A 163 -4.16 -2.37 14.63
CA ALA A 163 -4.79 -1.55 15.67
C ALA A 163 -4.74 -0.05 15.34
N ALA A 164 -3.57 0.45 14.92
CA ALA A 164 -3.39 1.85 14.54
C ALA A 164 -4.21 2.24 13.31
N PHE A 165 -4.21 1.40 12.28
CA PHE A 165 -4.94 1.68 11.03
C PHE A 165 -6.45 1.51 11.17
N THR A 166 -6.93 0.65 12.07
CA THR A 166 -8.36 0.55 12.37
C THR A 166 -8.92 1.88 12.87
N GLU A 167 -8.17 2.60 13.68
CA GLU A 167 -8.59 3.93 14.14
C GLU A 167 -8.63 4.95 13.00
N ILE A 168 -7.63 4.97 12.12
CA ILE A 168 -7.63 5.83 10.93
C ILE A 168 -8.81 5.44 10.00
N ALA A 169 -9.05 4.17 9.81
CA ALA A 169 -10.16 3.66 9.01
C ALA A 169 -11.51 4.14 9.51
N ARG A 170 -11.75 4.14 10.83
CA ARG A 170 -12.97 4.66 11.45
C ARG A 170 -13.15 6.16 11.22
N GLN A 171 -12.06 6.92 11.30
CA GLN A 171 -12.10 8.36 11.04
C GLN A 171 -12.46 8.67 9.59
N GLN A 172 -12.05 7.84 8.64
CA GLN A 172 -12.42 7.98 7.23
C GLN A 172 -13.90 7.69 6.95
N GLU A 173 -14.56 6.88 7.78
CA GLU A 173 -15.99 6.59 7.63
C GLU A 173 -16.89 7.73 8.11
N GLY A 174 -16.37 8.65 8.90
CA GLY A 174 -17.13 9.69 9.57
C GLY A 174 -18.01 9.13 10.71
N PRO A 175 -18.73 9.99 11.44
CA PRO A 175 -19.66 9.52 12.47
C PRO A 175 -20.75 8.66 11.82
N ALA A 176 -21.03 7.49 12.40
CA ALA A 176 -22.14 6.64 11.98
C ALA A 176 -23.44 7.48 11.98
N ARG A 177 -24.07 7.57 10.81
CA ARG A 177 -25.34 8.27 10.64
C ARG A 177 -26.49 7.44 11.18
#